data_77e37c2eb3fcd5be7638b0bbc3ea86b5
#
_entry.id   77e37c2eb3fcd5be7638b0bbc3ea86b5
#
_cell.length_a   1.000
_cell.length_b   1.000
_cell.length_c   1.000
_cell.angle_alpha   90.00
_cell.angle_beta   90.00
_cell.angle_gamma   90.00
#
_symmetry.space_group_name_H-M   'P 1'
#
loop_
_entity.id
_entity.type
_entity.pdbx_description
1 polymer ?
#
loop_
_entity_poly.entity_id
_entity_poly.type
_entity_poly.pdbx_seq_one_letter_code
_entity_poly.pdbx_strand_id
1 'polypeptide(L)'
;MADAAAPRRLTRRTFLGWWIAALMTATIVTALPPLLVFLWPASPKGQKKGPLAVTLDTPIDQLSDGQAVKFNAPTSPNSAFIMADGGGDNAAGDLAFGGFVVKNQGKVDVFAINCSHLGCSVAVNVTAKSFDCPCHGSRFHLDGTVLRGPAAAPLSHLTWKQGADPATIQVDGIVLGF
;
A
#
# COMPACT_ATOMS: atom_id res chain seq x y z
N MET A 1 -72.96 3.83 20.25
CA MET A 1 -73.04 2.93 19.08
C MET A 1 -71.77 3.14 18.28
N ALA A 2 -70.83 2.19 18.31
CA ALA A 2 -69.56 2.27 17.61
C ALA A 2 -69.77 1.80 16.21
N ASP A 3 -69.50 2.66 15.22
CA ASP A 3 -69.61 2.39 13.80
C ASP A 3 -68.49 1.41 13.39
N ALA A 4 -68.86 0.19 13.11
CA ALA A 4 -67.92 -0.87 12.69
C ALA A 4 -67.47 -0.57 11.24
N ALA A 5 -66.28 -0.01 11.06
CA ALA A 5 -65.69 0.26 9.75
C ALA A 5 -65.64 -1.04 8.91
N ALA A 6 -66.34 -1.05 7.80
CA ALA A 6 -66.37 -2.15 6.86
C ALA A 6 -64.97 -2.50 6.35
N PRO A 7 -64.58 -3.76 6.17
CA PRO A 7 -63.27 -4.17 5.73
C PRO A 7 -63.00 -3.61 4.30
N ARG A 8 -61.92 -2.84 4.14
CA ARG A 8 -61.51 -2.30 2.82
C ARG A 8 -61.20 -3.48 1.88
N ARG A 9 -62.02 -3.68 0.88
CA ARG A 9 -61.77 -4.69 -0.16
C ARG A 9 -60.52 -4.28 -0.97
N LEU A 10 -59.50 -5.14 -0.94
CA LEU A 10 -58.32 -4.98 -1.78
C LEU A 10 -58.69 -5.11 -3.25
N THR A 11 -58.59 -4.07 -4.02
CA THR A 11 -58.77 -4.11 -5.47
C THR A 11 -57.50 -4.63 -6.13
N ARG A 12 -57.60 -5.24 -7.32
CA ARG A 12 -56.46 -5.71 -8.10
C ARG A 12 -55.42 -4.62 -8.29
N ARG A 13 -55.86 -3.39 -8.48
CA ARG A 13 -55.00 -2.21 -8.68
C ARG A 13 -54.24 -1.84 -7.42
N THR A 14 -54.85 -1.86 -6.25
CA THR A 14 -54.15 -1.61 -4.97
C THR A 14 -53.19 -2.74 -4.62
N PHE A 15 -53.55 -3.99 -4.91
CA PHE A 15 -52.67 -5.11 -4.73
C PHE A 15 -51.40 -5.01 -5.59
N LEU A 16 -51.52 -4.74 -6.89
CA LEU A 16 -50.38 -4.55 -7.77
C LEU A 16 -49.52 -3.34 -7.36
N GLY A 17 -50.13 -2.24 -6.92
CA GLY A 17 -49.42 -1.08 -6.39
C GLY A 17 -48.53 -1.43 -5.18
N TRP A 18 -49.05 -2.23 -4.26
CA TRP A 18 -48.29 -2.70 -3.10
C TRP A 18 -47.10 -3.61 -3.49
N TRP A 19 -47.30 -4.51 -4.47
CA TRP A 19 -46.26 -5.38 -4.98
C TRP A 19 -45.15 -4.59 -5.69
N ILE A 20 -45.49 -3.63 -6.50
CA ILE A 20 -44.52 -2.75 -7.16
C ILE A 20 -43.73 -1.94 -6.14
N ALA A 21 -44.41 -1.37 -5.14
CA ALA A 21 -43.76 -0.62 -4.07
C ALA A 21 -42.81 -1.53 -3.27
N ALA A 22 -43.22 -2.76 -2.94
CA ALA A 22 -42.42 -3.73 -2.21
C ALA A 22 -41.14 -4.16 -2.99
N LEU A 23 -41.29 -4.41 -4.31
CA LEU A 23 -40.14 -4.72 -5.18
C LEU A 23 -39.17 -3.56 -5.30
N MET A 24 -39.68 -2.33 -5.49
CA MET A 24 -38.83 -1.15 -5.56
C MET A 24 -38.07 -0.90 -4.26
N THR A 25 -38.74 -1.02 -3.11
CA THR A 25 -38.06 -0.89 -1.81
C THR A 25 -37.05 -1.99 -1.59
N ALA A 26 -37.35 -3.23 -1.92
CA ALA A 26 -36.40 -4.34 -1.82
C ALA A 26 -35.16 -4.09 -2.70
N THR A 27 -35.34 -3.63 -3.93
CA THR A 27 -34.22 -3.29 -4.84
C THR A 27 -33.36 -2.16 -4.28
N ILE A 28 -33.96 -1.12 -3.75
CA ILE A 28 -33.21 0.00 -3.14
C ILE A 28 -32.44 -0.47 -1.90
N VAL A 29 -33.08 -1.22 -1.03
CA VAL A 29 -32.47 -1.72 0.21
C VAL A 29 -31.30 -2.66 -0.07
N THR A 30 -31.36 -3.44 -1.13
CA THR A 30 -30.28 -4.36 -1.50
C THR A 30 -29.16 -3.70 -2.29
N ALA A 31 -29.46 -2.75 -3.16
CA ALA A 31 -28.47 -2.11 -4.04
C ALA A 31 -27.79 -0.89 -3.39
N LEU A 32 -28.47 -0.15 -2.52
CA LEU A 32 -27.94 1.06 -1.93
C LEU A 32 -26.76 0.83 -0.97
N PRO A 33 -26.76 -0.19 -0.07
CA PRO A 33 -25.62 -0.42 0.83
C PRO A 33 -24.30 -0.69 0.12
N PRO A 34 -24.20 -1.60 -0.85
CA PRO A 34 -22.94 -1.82 -1.55
C PRO A 34 -22.48 -0.60 -2.33
N LEU A 35 -23.42 0.18 -2.90
CA LEU A 35 -23.08 1.43 -3.57
C LEU A 35 -22.52 2.47 -2.58
N LEU A 36 -23.14 2.61 -1.41
CA LEU A 36 -22.64 3.52 -0.37
C LEU A 36 -21.27 3.08 0.18
N VAL A 37 -21.05 1.79 0.34
CA VAL A 37 -19.74 1.25 0.75
C VAL A 37 -18.68 1.53 -0.31
N PHE A 38 -19.03 1.40 -1.59
CA PHE A 38 -18.12 1.70 -2.70
C PHE A 38 -17.79 3.19 -2.81
N LEU A 39 -18.76 4.07 -2.60
CA LEU A 39 -18.57 5.52 -2.65
C LEU A 39 -17.99 6.11 -1.37
N TRP A 40 -18.07 5.37 -0.25
CA TRP A 40 -17.48 5.80 1.00
C TRP A 40 -16.02 5.41 1.00
N PRO A 41 -15.09 6.38 1.07
CA PRO A 41 -13.68 6.02 1.15
C PRO A 41 -13.49 5.12 2.37
N ALA A 42 -13.03 3.91 2.11
CA ALA A 42 -12.69 2.99 3.18
C ALA A 42 -11.60 3.67 4.03
N SER A 43 -12.03 4.29 5.12
CA SER A 43 -11.08 4.77 6.11
C SER A 43 -10.30 3.54 6.58
N PRO A 44 -8.99 3.51 6.46
CA PRO A 44 -8.18 2.41 6.95
C PRO A 44 -8.23 2.42 8.47
N LYS A 45 -9.37 1.96 9.02
CA LYS A 45 -9.52 1.75 10.46
C LYS A 45 -8.66 0.56 10.81
N GLY A 46 -7.47 0.83 11.34
CA GLY A 46 -6.71 -0.18 12.06
C GLY A 46 -5.28 -0.44 11.62
N GLN A 47 -4.74 0.25 10.65
CA GLN A 47 -3.29 0.23 10.51
C GLN A 47 -2.70 1.05 11.65
N LYS A 48 -2.30 0.35 12.69
CA LYS A 48 -1.42 0.94 13.71
C LYS A 48 -0.17 1.37 12.96
N LYS A 49 -0.03 2.69 12.74
CA LYS A 49 1.23 3.30 12.30
C LYS A 49 2.23 3.15 13.44
N GLY A 50 2.78 1.97 13.58
CA GLY A 50 3.89 1.72 14.48
C GLY A 50 5.15 1.57 13.65
N PRO A 51 6.32 1.82 14.22
CA PRO A 51 7.58 1.55 13.56
C PRO A 51 7.62 0.05 13.20
N LEU A 52 7.97 -0.24 11.96
CA LEU A 52 8.15 -1.60 11.49
C LEU A 52 9.57 -2.03 11.79
N ALA A 53 9.74 -3.06 12.61
CA ALA A 53 11.05 -3.65 12.86
C ALA A 53 11.44 -4.54 11.68
N VAL A 54 12.59 -4.27 11.11
CA VAL A 54 13.16 -5.00 9.97
C VAL A 54 14.53 -5.50 10.35
N THR A 55 14.79 -6.77 10.07
CA THR A 55 16.13 -7.37 10.25
C THR A 55 16.89 -7.27 8.94
N LEU A 56 18.13 -6.81 9.03
CA LEU A 56 19.05 -6.69 7.91
C LEU A 56 19.94 -7.93 7.85
N ASP A 57 20.25 -8.41 6.67
CA ASP A 57 21.20 -9.49 6.45
C ASP A 57 22.64 -9.07 6.83
N THR A 58 22.94 -7.79 6.70
CA THR A 58 24.22 -7.20 7.08
C THR A 58 23.99 -6.10 8.12
N PRO A 59 24.61 -6.16 9.29
CA PRO A 59 24.52 -5.12 10.30
C PRO A 59 25.01 -3.76 9.77
N ILE A 60 24.40 -2.66 10.24
CA ILE A 60 24.70 -1.28 9.76
C ILE A 60 26.17 -0.91 10.00
N ASP A 61 26.76 -1.35 11.10
CA ASP A 61 28.15 -1.09 11.47
C ASP A 61 29.16 -1.75 10.52
N GLN A 62 28.77 -2.87 9.89
CA GLN A 62 29.59 -3.59 8.91
C GLN A 62 29.40 -3.09 7.47
N LEU A 63 28.47 -2.16 7.21
CA LEU A 63 28.31 -1.58 5.90
C LEU A 63 29.50 -0.71 5.53
N SER A 64 30.05 -0.97 4.35
CA SER A 64 31.06 -0.11 3.73
C SER A 64 30.44 1.10 3.04
N ASP A 65 31.21 2.19 2.92
CA ASP A 65 30.74 3.36 2.17
C ASP A 65 30.47 3.03 0.70
N GLY A 66 29.33 3.48 0.21
CA GLY A 66 28.85 3.17 -1.14
C GLY A 66 28.20 1.80 -1.27
N GLN A 67 27.95 1.11 -0.17
CA GLN A 67 27.23 -0.15 -0.16
C GLN A 67 25.73 0.09 0.13
N ALA A 68 24.90 -0.60 -0.63
CA ALA A 68 23.45 -0.64 -0.43
C ALA A 68 23.02 -2.08 -0.12
N VAL A 69 22.28 -2.27 0.95
CA VAL A 69 21.71 -3.55 1.35
C VAL A 69 20.19 -3.49 1.24
N LYS A 70 19.64 -4.44 0.51
CA LYS A 70 18.19 -4.60 0.38
C LYS A 70 17.62 -5.22 1.65
N PHE A 71 16.49 -4.73 2.09
CA PHE A 71 15.69 -5.39 3.12
C PHE A 71 14.27 -5.62 2.62
N ASN A 72 13.67 -6.68 3.11
CA ASN A 72 12.26 -6.97 2.92
C ASN A 72 11.59 -6.85 4.29
N ALA A 73 10.56 -6.03 4.38
CA ALA A 73 9.77 -5.96 5.60
C ALA A 73 8.82 -7.17 5.65
N PRO A 74 8.64 -7.78 6.83
CA PRO A 74 7.67 -8.83 6.98
C PRO A 74 6.28 -8.30 6.64
N THR A 75 5.59 -8.99 5.77
CA THR A 75 4.21 -8.65 5.39
C THR A 75 3.30 -8.80 6.60
N SER A 76 2.57 -7.75 6.89
CA SER A 76 1.47 -7.85 7.84
C SER A 76 0.37 -8.73 7.23
N PRO A 77 -0.19 -9.71 7.96
CA PRO A 77 -1.24 -10.58 7.44
C PRO A 77 -2.52 -9.83 7.00
N ASN A 78 -2.60 -8.54 7.26
CA ASN A 78 -3.71 -7.67 6.89
C ASN A 78 -3.44 -6.77 5.67
N SER A 79 -2.31 -6.91 5.00
CA SER A 79 -1.95 -6.11 3.82
C SER A 79 -2.47 -6.70 2.51
N ALA A 80 -3.52 -7.51 2.54
CA ALA A 80 -4.13 -8.18 1.38
C ALA A 80 -4.70 -7.25 0.29
N PHE A 81 -4.50 -5.95 0.37
CA PHE A 81 -5.08 -5.00 -0.57
C PHE A 81 -4.10 -3.99 -1.17
N ILE A 82 -2.86 -4.35 -1.35
CA ILE A 82 -1.98 -3.49 -2.13
C ILE A 82 -1.62 -4.25 -3.40
N MET A 83 -1.93 -3.66 -4.52
CA MET A 83 -1.82 -4.23 -5.85
C MET A 83 -0.53 -5.00 -6.04
N ALA A 84 -0.69 -6.30 -6.30
CA ALA A 84 0.36 -7.17 -6.76
C ALA A 84 0.82 -6.66 -8.12
N ASP A 85 1.82 -5.80 -8.11
CA ASP A 85 2.54 -5.49 -9.33
C ASP A 85 3.61 -6.56 -9.49
N GLY A 86 3.34 -7.43 -10.45
CA GLY A 86 4.10 -8.63 -10.69
C GLY A 86 5.54 -8.34 -11.08
N GLY A 87 6.44 -8.51 -10.17
CA GLY A 87 7.85 -8.30 -10.43
C GLY A 87 8.78 -8.82 -9.36
N GLY A 88 8.39 -9.77 -8.55
CA GLY A 88 9.27 -10.41 -7.58
C GLY A 88 8.97 -11.89 -7.48
N ASP A 89 10.01 -12.70 -7.39
CA ASP A 89 10.05 -14.15 -7.36
C ASP A 89 9.27 -14.82 -6.21
N ASN A 90 8.25 -14.16 -5.67
CA ASN A 90 7.42 -14.64 -4.60
C ASN A 90 6.03 -14.95 -5.15
N ALA A 91 5.85 -16.20 -5.54
CA ALA A 91 4.61 -16.77 -6.08
C ALA A 91 3.44 -16.83 -5.08
N ALA A 92 3.41 -15.98 -4.09
CA ALA A 92 2.37 -15.96 -3.08
C ALA A 92 2.07 -14.51 -2.69
N GLY A 93 1.43 -13.72 -3.51
CA GLY A 93 0.62 -12.55 -3.13
C GLY A 93 1.07 -11.62 -1.98
N ASP A 94 2.24 -11.80 -1.45
CA ASP A 94 2.81 -11.03 -0.36
C ASP A 94 3.48 -9.79 -0.93
N LEU A 95 2.82 -8.66 -0.75
CA LEU A 95 3.44 -7.37 -0.96
C LEU A 95 4.56 -7.20 0.06
N ALA A 96 5.72 -7.61 -0.36
CA ALA A 96 6.93 -7.34 0.37
C ALA A 96 7.18 -5.83 0.29
N PHE A 97 6.90 -5.12 1.36
CA PHE A 97 7.48 -3.81 1.54
C PHE A 97 8.99 -4.01 1.63
N GLY A 98 9.69 -3.40 0.74
CA GLY A 98 11.13 -3.49 0.70
C GLY A 98 11.74 -2.10 0.65
N GLY A 99 13.01 -2.06 0.93
CA GLY A 99 13.81 -0.85 0.84
C GLY A 99 15.27 -1.18 0.75
N PHE A 100 16.05 -0.13 0.78
CA PHE A 100 17.51 -0.20 0.80
C PHE A 100 18.05 0.64 1.96
N VAL A 101 18.97 0.06 2.69
CA VAL A 101 19.84 0.77 3.62
C VAL A 101 21.12 1.07 2.88
N VAL A 102 21.50 2.31 2.82
CA VAL A 102 22.70 2.78 2.11
C VAL A 102 23.60 3.53 3.09
N LYS A 103 24.87 3.19 3.09
CA LYS A 103 25.90 3.99 3.78
C LYS A 103 26.64 4.79 2.74
N ASN A 104 26.56 6.10 2.85
CA ASN A 104 27.24 7.03 1.95
C ASN A 104 27.94 8.12 2.76
N GLN A 105 29.25 8.24 2.63
CA GLN A 105 30.08 9.21 3.34
C GLN A 105 29.88 9.17 4.87
N GLY A 106 29.77 7.96 5.43
CA GLY A 106 29.55 7.75 6.86
C GLY A 106 28.09 7.99 7.32
N LYS A 107 27.22 8.49 6.46
CA LYS A 107 25.77 8.66 6.74
C LYS A 107 25.00 7.46 6.26
N VAL A 108 24.02 7.03 7.06
CA VAL A 108 23.10 5.96 6.68
C VAL A 108 21.75 6.57 6.29
N ASP A 109 21.34 6.27 5.07
CA ASP A 109 20.05 6.67 4.53
C ASP A 109 19.24 5.39 4.21
N VAL A 110 17.91 5.48 4.36
CA VAL A 110 16.99 4.39 4.06
C VAL A 110 16.00 4.85 3.00
N PHE A 111 15.90 4.08 1.93
CA PHE A 111 15.04 4.39 0.78
C PHE A 111 13.98 3.30 0.58
N ALA A 112 12.81 3.71 0.10
CA ALA A 112 11.81 2.77 -0.38
C ALA A 112 12.28 2.12 -1.69
N ILE A 113 11.87 0.86 -1.90
CA ILE A 113 12.21 0.12 -3.11
C ILE A 113 11.52 0.67 -4.38
N ASN A 114 10.47 1.46 -4.21
CA ASN A 114 9.60 1.89 -5.29
C ASN A 114 10.18 3.07 -6.08
N CYS A 115 10.24 2.91 -7.39
CA CYS A 115 10.61 3.98 -8.32
C CYS A 115 9.58 5.11 -8.28
N SER A 116 10.04 6.34 -8.17
CA SER A 116 9.19 7.55 -8.13
C SER A 116 8.47 7.86 -9.46
N HIS A 117 8.76 7.10 -10.53
CA HIS A 117 8.01 7.23 -11.79
C HIS A 117 6.62 6.60 -11.72
N LEU A 118 6.54 5.28 -11.57
CA LEU A 118 5.29 4.49 -11.55
C LEU A 118 5.34 3.33 -10.55
N GLY A 119 6.17 3.40 -9.52
CA GLY A 119 6.15 2.45 -8.42
C GLY A 119 6.89 1.12 -8.65
N CYS A 120 7.49 0.89 -9.80
CA CYS A 120 8.27 -0.34 -10.04
C CYS A 120 9.42 -0.49 -9.05
N SER A 121 9.71 -1.71 -8.64
CA SER A 121 10.86 -1.99 -7.77
C SER A 121 12.17 -1.67 -8.49
N VAL A 122 13.02 -0.88 -7.84
CA VAL A 122 14.38 -0.62 -8.33
C VAL A 122 15.34 -1.70 -7.84
N ALA A 123 16.44 -1.88 -8.54
CA ALA A 123 17.52 -2.80 -8.19
C ALA A 123 18.83 -2.03 -7.98
N VAL A 124 19.68 -2.55 -7.09
CA VAL A 124 21.02 -1.99 -6.89
C VAL A 124 21.93 -2.43 -8.02
N ASN A 125 22.55 -1.49 -8.69
CA ASN A 125 23.65 -1.73 -9.61
C ASN A 125 24.97 -1.44 -8.90
N VAL A 126 25.60 -2.50 -8.41
CA VAL A 126 26.84 -2.42 -7.63
C VAL A 126 27.98 -1.79 -8.45
N THR A 127 28.07 -2.13 -9.73
CA THR A 127 29.14 -1.63 -10.62
C THR A 127 28.97 -0.15 -10.91
N ALA A 128 27.74 0.29 -11.21
CA ALA A 128 27.44 1.68 -11.51
C ALA A 128 27.23 2.53 -10.25
N LYS A 129 27.16 1.93 -9.06
CA LYS A 129 26.80 2.57 -7.79
C LYS A 129 25.50 3.38 -7.93
N SER A 130 24.47 2.75 -8.44
CA SER A 130 23.18 3.37 -8.73
C SER A 130 22.03 2.42 -8.37
N PHE A 131 20.84 3.00 -8.26
CA PHE A 131 19.60 2.24 -8.30
C PHE A 131 19.02 2.33 -9.70
N ASP A 132 18.75 1.19 -10.31
CA ASP A 132 18.25 1.09 -11.67
C ASP A 132 16.82 0.55 -11.67
N CYS A 133 15.90 1.25 -12.33
CA CYS A 133 14.52 0.79 -12.51
C CYS A 133 14.40 0.02 -13.84
N PRO A 134 14.03 -1.26 -13.80
CA PRO A 134 13.98 -2.10 -14.99
C PRO A 134 12.81 -1.76 -15.94
N CYS A 135 11.74 -1.15 -15.42
CA CYS A 135 10.52 -0.89 -16.20
C CYS A 135 10.74 0.11 -17.33
N HIS A 136 11.26 1.30 -17.01
CA HIS A 136 11.41 2.38 -17.98
C HIS A 136 12.80 3.02 -17.97
N GLY A 137 13.76 2.41 -17.26
CA GLY A 137 15.16 2.82 -17.30
C GLY A 137 15.49 4.07 -16.46
N SER A 138 14.66 4.44 -15.50
CA SER A 138 15.04 5.46 -14.52
C SER A 138 16.22 4.99 -13.70
N ARG A 139 17.15 5.90 -13.42
CA ARG A 139 18.32 5.64 -12.57
C ARG A 139 18.44 6.69 -11.49
N PHE A 140 18.92 6.25 -10.33
CA PHE A 140 19.13 7.11 -9.18
C PHE A 140 20.52 6.88 -8.61
N HIS A 141 21.12 7.94 -8.10
CA HIS A 141 22.33 7.85 -7.30
C HIS A 141 22.06 7.09 -6.00
N LEU A 142 23.12 6.69 -5.30
CA LEU A 142 22.99 6.02 -3.98
C LEU A 142 22.43 6.94 -2.90
N ASP A 143 22.43 8.25 -3.10
CA ASP A 143 21.75 9.24 -2.25
C ASP A 143 20.26 9.43 -2.59
N GLY A 144 19.73 8.63 -3.53
CA GLY A 144 18.34 8.66 -3.96
C GLY A 144 18.03 9.71 -5.01
N THR A 145 18.94 10.62 -5.36
CA THR A 145 18.69 11.65 -6.38
C THR A 145 18.62 11.06 -7.78
N VAL A 146 17.82 11.70 -8.66
CA VAL A 146 17.62 11.22 -10.03
C VAL A 146 18.89 11.42 -10.85
N LEU A 147 19.43 10.32 -11.37
CA LEU A 147 20.53 10.33 -12.32
C LEU A 147 20.03 10.36 -13.77
N ARG A 148 18.93 9.64 -14.03
CA ARG A 148 18.31 9.54 -15.37
C ARG A 148 16.81 9.28 -15.22
N GLY A 149 15.99 10.07 -15.97
CA GLY A 149 14.55 9.87 -16.08
C GLY A 149 14.14 8.57 -16.78
N PRO A 150 12.83 8.27 -16.82
CA PRO A 150 11.70 9.23 -16.74
C PRO A 150 11.23 9.65 -15.32
N ALA A 151 11.77 9.12 -14.25
CA ALA A 151 11.46 9.59 -12.90
C ALA A 151 11.77 11.09 -12.76
N ALA A 152 10.82 11.86 -12.22
CA ALA A 152 10.94 13.31 -12.03
C ALA A 152 11.31 13.69 -10.59
N ALA A 153 11.23 12.76 -9.65
CA ALA A 153 11.49 12.96 -8.24
C ALA A 153 12.52 11.93 -7.72
N PRO A 154 13.27 12.25 -6.65
CA PRO A 154 14.16 11.28 -6.02
C PRO A 154 13.41 10.08 -5.45
N LEU A 155 14.13 9.03 -5.08
CA LEU A 155 13.58 7.90 -4.33
C LEU A 155 13.06 8.40 -2.97
N SER A 156 11.96 7.81 -2.53
CA SER A 156 11.35 8.18 -1.25
C SER A 156 12.26 7.78 -0.09
N HIS A 157 12.63 8.75 0.73
CA HIS A 157 13.33 8.54 1.99
C HIS A 157 12.36 7.97 3.02
N LEU A 158 12.82 6.97 3.76
CA LEU A 158 12.10 6.42 4.89
C LEU A 158 12.72 6.96 6.18
N THR A 159 11.89 7.39 7.10
CA THR A 159 12.34 7.74 8.44
C THR A 159 12.66 6.45 9.20
N TRP A 160 13.83 6.37 9.80
CA TRP A 160 14.28 5.18 10.45
C TRP A 160 14.99 5.46 11.78
N LYS A 161 15.05 4.45 12.63
CA LYS A 161 15.81 4.44 13.87
C LYS A 161 16.54 3.12 13.98
N GLN A 162 17.70 3.13 14.58
CA GLN A 162 18.41 1.89 14.90
C GLN A 162 17.62 1.12 15.96
N GLY A 163 17.48 -0.20 15.78
CA GLY A 163 16.89 -1.09 16.76
C GLY A 163 17.82 -1.38 17.94
N ALA A 164 17.44 -2.36 18.75
CA ALA A 164 18.27 -2.81 19.88
C ALA A 164 19.58 -3.47 19.42
N ASP A 165 19.52 -4.11 18.25
CA ASP A 165 20.66 -4.78 17.64
C ASP A 165 21.12 -4.02 16.38
N PRO A 166 22.43 -4.03 16.05
CA PRO A 166 22.94 -3.36 14.84
C PRO A 166 22.41 -3.97 13.53
N ALA A 167 21.88 -5.18 13.56
CA ALA A 167 21.22 -5.83 12.44
C ALA A 167 19.73 -5.50 12.33
N THR A 168 19.16 -4.70 13.24
CA THR A 168 17.74 -4.37 13.25
C THR A 168 17.54 -2.88 13.09
N ILE A 169 16.65 -2.50 12.18
CA ILE A 169 16.19 -1.12 12.01
C ILE A 169 14.69 -1.04 12.27
N GLN A 170 14.24 0.09 12.79
CA GLN A 170 12.84 0.43 12.89
C GLN A 170 12.57 1.50 11.82
N VAL A 171 11.69 1.18 10.91
CA VAL A 171 11.30 2.09 9.82
C VAL A 171 9.94 2.67 10.15
N ASP A 172 9.86 3.98 10.28
CA ASP A 172 8.61 4.70 10.50
C ASP A 172 8.01 5.07 9.15
N GLY A 173 6.77 4.63 8.96
CA GLY A 173 5.89 5.13 7.93
C GLY A 173 6.38 4.93 6.50
N ILE A 174 6.11 3.76 5.93
CA ILE A 174 6.00 3.68 4.47
C ILE A 174 4.73 4.43 4.10
N VAL A 175 4.86 5.72 3.86
CA VAL A 175 3.82 6.49 3.20
C VAL A 175 3.92 6.13 1.73
N LEU A 176 3.01 5.26 1.29
CA LEU A 176 2.73 5.14 -0.14
C LEU A 176 2.13 6.48 -0.56
N GLY A 177 3.00 7.41 -0.95
CA GLY A 177 2.59 8.63 -1.62
C GLY A 177 2.22 8.26 -3.05
N PHE A 178 0.92 8.31 -3.34
CA PHE A 178 0.42 8.48 -4.69
C PHE A 178 0.17 9.96 -4.92
#